data_4d333b52462b1680209eb7a31cf22f1d
#
_entry.id   4d333b52462b1680209eb7a31cf22f1d
#
_cell.length_a   1.000
_cell.length_b   1.000
_cell.length_c   1.000
_cell.angle_alpha   90.00
_cell.angle_beta   90.00
_cell.angle_gamma   90.00
#
_symmetry.space_group_name_H-M   'P 1'
#
loop_
_entity.id
_entity.type
_entity.pdbx_description
1 polymer ?
#
loop_
_entity_poly.entity_id
_entity_poly.type
_entity_poly.pdbx_seq_one_letter_code
_entity_poly.pdbx_strand_id
1 'polypeptide(L)'
;DLLGFYDSDSINAAKVEGELGVKRFSDMEELISSVDAVDIVTPTLSHFDCAYMALKKTKHIFLEKPMTSSMEEAYKLVELIKEAGVKAQVGHVERFNPAFLAVKDYAMNPMFIETHRLAQFNPRGTDVSVVLDLMIHDIDIILKLVGHDVKHIHASGVPIISDSPDIANARIEFVNGAVANVTASRISMKNMRKTRIFQRDSYISIDFLEKETQIFKLYNEDQ
;
A
#
# COMPACT_ATOMS: atom_id res chain seq x y z
N ASP A 1 4.34 -8.23 22.79
CA ASP A 1 5.55 -7.49 23.16
C ASP A 1 6.54 -7.51 22.00
N LEU A 2 7.28 -6.41 21.79
CA LEU A 2 8.38 -6.35 20.83
C LEU A 2 9.60 -7.03 21.44
N LEU A 3 9.99 -8.19 20.90
CA LEU A 3 11.10 -8.97 21.44
C LEU A 3 12.46 -8.47 20.98
N GLY A 4 12.56 -7.99 19.73
CA GLY A 4 13.78 -7.49 19.15
C GLY A 4 13.67 -7.27 17.65
N PHE A 5 14.80 -6.99 17.02
CA PHE A 5 14.87 -6.77 15.57
C PHE A 5 16.18 -7.32 14.98
N TYR A 6 16.19 -7.50 13.68
CA TYR A 6 17.36 -7.78 12.86
C TYR A 6 17.44 -6.77 11.70
N ASP A 7 18.63 -6.29 11.41
CA ASP A 7 18.93 -5.48 10.25
C ASP A 7 20.27 -5.95 9.66
N SER A 8 20.33 -6.14 8.36
CA SER A 8 21.54 -6.53 7.65
C SER A 8 22.61 -5.43 7.63
N ASP A 9 22.20 -4.15 7.75
CA ASP A 9 23.12 -3.02 7.94
C ASP A 9 23.49 -2.90 9.42
N SER A 10 24.72 -3.32 9.75
CA SER A 10 25.21 -3.32 11.11
C SER A 10 25.36 -1.92 11.73
N ILE A 11 25.55 -0.88 10.91
CA ILE A 11 25.67 0.50 11.37
C ILE A 11 24.30 1.03 11.74
N ASN A 12 23.31 0.82 10.85
CA ASN A 12 21.93 1.18 11.13
C ASN A 12 21.38 0.41 12.34
N ALA A 13 21.66 -0.88 12.42
CA ALA A 13 21.24 -1.70 13.55
C ALA A 13 21.79 -1.20 14.89
N ALA A 14 23.07 -0.85 14.97
CA ALA A 14 23.67 -0.32 16.21
C ALA A 14 23.04 1.03 16.61
N LYS A 15 22.71 1.88 15.64
CA LYS A 15 22.00 3.14 15.88
C LYS A 15 20.61 2.90 16.43
N VAL A 16 19.82 2.04 15.81
CA VAL A 16 18.44 1.71 16.23
C VAL A 16 18.42 1.09 17.62
N GLU A 17 19.35 0.17 17.92
CA GLU A 17 19.50 -0.43 19.26
C GLU A 17 19.77 0.63 20.32
N GLY A 18 20.70 1.57 20.03
CA GLY A 18 21.03 2.66 20.94
C GLY A 18 19.91 3.68 21.14
N GLU A 19 19.15 4.00 20.11
CA GLU A 19 18.05 4.98 20.15
C GLU A 19 16.78 4.41 20.82
N LEU A 20 16.43 3.16 20.53
CA LEU A 20 15.16 2.58 20.96
C LEU A 20 15.29 1.62 22.16
N GLY A 21 16.51 1.19 22.51
CA GLY A 21 16.73 0.22 23.58
C GLY A 21 16.12 -1.16 23.31
N VAL A 22 15.88 -1.49 22.03
CA VAL A 22 15.30 -2.77 21.59
C VAL A 22 16.42 -3.74 21.28
N LYS A 23 16.30 -4.99 21.73
CA LYS A 23 17.31 -6.03 21.51
C LYS A 23 17.58 -6.25 20.03
N ARG A 24 18.84 -6.15 19.63
CA ARG A 24 19.31 -6.54 18.32
C ARG A 24 19.65 -8.03 18.31
N PHE A 25 19.19 -8.75 17.28
CA PHE A 25 19.63 -10.11 16.96
C PHE A 25 20.75 -10.05 15.90
N SER A 26 21.73 -10.91 16.03
CA SER A 26 22.84 -11.01 15.07
C SER A 26 22.47 -11.88 13.86
N ASP A 27 21.42 -12.68 13.97
CA ASP A 27 20.94 -13.60 12.97
C ASP A 27 19.42 -13.53 12.84
N MET A 28 18.94 -13.43 11.59
CA MET A 28 17.51 -13.36 11.26
C MET A 28 16.80 -14.66 11.61
N GLU A 29 17.46 -15.80 11.44
CA GLU A 29 16.88 -17.10 11.73
C GLU A 29 16.65 -17.31 13.24
N GLU A 30 17.59 -16.82 14.08
CA GLU A 30 17.45 -16.78 15.52
C GLU A 30 16.27 -15.91 15.94
N LEU A 31 16.13 -14.70 15.39
CA LEU A 31 14.99 -13.81 15.64
C LEU A 31 13.67 -14.52 15.29
N ILE A 32 13.54 -15.03 14.07
CA ILE A 32 12.31 -15.69 13.60
C ILE A 32 11.94 -16.87 14.50
N SER A 33 12.94 -17.64 14.95
CA SER A 33 12.69 -18.80 15.83
C SER A 33 12.17 -18.40 17.21
N SER A 34 12.51 -17.20 17.67
CA SER A 34 12.22 -16.70 19.03
C SER A 34 10.88 -15.99 19.17
N VAL A 35 10.15 -15.72 18.07
CA VAL A 35 8.92 -14.92 18.07
C VAL A 35 7.72 -15.71 17.56
N ASP A 36 6.50 -15.24 17.83
CA ASP A 36 5.26 -15.80 17.28
C ASP A 36 4.85 -15.15 15.96
N ALA A 37 5.23 -13.87 15.78
CA ALA A 37 4.94 -13.09 14.59
C ALA A 37 6.14 -12.23 14.18
N VAL A 38 6.30 -12.04 12.89
CA VAL A 38 7.36 -11.22 12.28
C VAL A 38 6.75 -10.05 11.54
N ASP A 39 7.25 -8.85 11.82
CA ASP A 39 6.97 -7.65 11.05
C ASP A 39 8.12 -7.44 10.04
N ILE A 40 7.81 -7.50 8.74
CA ILE A 40 8.78 -7.45 7.65
C ILE A 40 8.72 -6.07 7.00
N VAL A 41 9.71 -5.24 7.31
CA VAL A 41 9.85 -3.85 6.85
C VAL A 41 11.13 -3.63 6.02
N THR A 42 11.62 -4.68 5.42
CA THR A 42 12.80 -4.68 4.56
C THR A 42 12.53 -3.95 3.22
N PRO A 43 13.55 -3.67 2.39
CA PRO A 43 13.32 -3.30 1.00
C PRO A 43 12.52 -4.36 0.24
N THR A 44 11.70 -3.93 -0.72
CA THR A 44 10.75 -4.78 -1.46
C THR A 44 11.37 -6.05 -2.04
N LEU A 45 12.58 -5.95 -2.56
CA LEU A 45 13.28 -7.09 -3.16
C LEU A 45 13.61 -8.22 -2.16
N SER A 46 13.59 -7.93 -0.86
CA SER A 46 13.82 -8.92 0.21
C SER A 46 12.54 -9.44 0.84
N HIS A 47 11.37 -8.92 0.48
CA HIS A 47 10.09 -9.28 1.08
C HIS A 47 9.78 -10.76 0.97
N PHE A 48 9.94 -11.31 -0.24
CA PHE A 48 9.65 -12.72 -0.49
C PHE A 48 10.52 -13.64 0.37
N ASP A 49 11.83 -13.43 0.39
CA ASP A 49 12.77 -14.29 1.10
C ASP A 49 12.54 -14.24 2.63
N CYS A 50 12.36 -13.03 3.18
CA CYS A 50 12.08 -12.87 4.60
C CYS A 50 10.74 -13.53 5.01
N ALA A 51 9.70 -13.33 4.21
CA ALA A 51 8.41 -13.96 4.45
C ALA A 51 8.47 -15.48 4.30
N TYR A 52 9.19 -16.00 3.30
CA TYR A 52 9.40 -17.43 3.10
C TYR A 52 10.06 -18.07 4.32
N MET A 53 11.11 -17.45 4.87
CA MET A 53 11.79 -17.96 6.07
C MET A 53 10.85 -18.01 7.28
N ALA A 54 10.05 -16.97 7.49
CA ALA A 54 9.07 -16.91 8.58
C ALA A 54 7.98 -17.98 8.41
N LEU A 55 7.43 -18.15 7.20
CA LEU A 55 6.40 -19.14 6.89
C LEU A 55 6.89 -20.57 7.04
N LYS A 56 8.14 -20.87 6.69
CA LYS A 56 8.77 -22.18 6.90
C LYS A 56 8.85 -22.56 8.38
N LYS A 57 8.86 -21.57 9.28
CA LYS A 57 8.82 -21.77 10.73
C LYS A 57 7.42 -21.54 11.31
N THR A 58 6.39 -21.56 10.45
CA THR A 58 4.97 -21.37 10.83
C THR A 58 4.70 -20.13 11.67
N LYS A 59 5.40 -19.01 11.38
CA LYS A 59 5.22 -17.73 12.06
C LYS A 59 4.15 -16.90 11.37
N HIS A 60 3.38 -16.15 12.16
CA HIS A 60 2.52 -15.10 11.62
C HIS A 60 3.36 -13.99 11.01
N ILE A 61 2.87 -13.34 9.96
CA ILE A 61 3.60 -12.26 9.31
C ILE A 61 2.73 -11.01 9.14
N PHE A 62 3.32 -9.86 9.41
CA PHE A 62 2.91 -8.58 8.86
C PHE A 62 3.98 -8.20 7.83
N LEU A 63 3.57 -7.82 6.63
CA LEU A 63 4.48 -7.56 5.51
C LEU A 63 4.18 -6.20 4.91
N GLU A 64 5.18 -5.32 4.84
CA GLU A 64 5.01 -4.03 4.18
C GLU A 64 4.63 -4.17 2.71
N LYS A 65 3.99 -3.13 2.20
CA LYS A 65 3.66 -3.01 0.77
C LYS A 65 4.90 -2.65 -0.07
N PRO A 66 4.95 -3.05 -1.33
CA PRO A 66 4.14 -4.08 -1.99
C PRO A 66 4.45 -5.45 -1.42
N MET A 67 3.51 -6.39 -1.51
CA MET A 67 3.68 -7.75 -0.97
C MET A 67 4.97 -8.41 -1.47
N THR A 68 5.26 -8.27 -2.78
CA THR A 68 6.45 -8.78 -3.45
C THR A 68 6.80 -7.89 -4.64
N SER A 69 7.94 -8.12 -5.27
CA SER A 69 8.37 -7.42 -6.48
C SER A 69 7.74 -7.98 -7.77
N SER A 70 7.27 -9.23 -7.74
CA SER A 70 6.68 -9.91 -8.90
C SER A 70 5.37 -10.63 -8.55
N MET A 71 4.53 -10.86 -9.56
CA MET A 71 3.28 -11.62 -9.41
C MET A 71 3.55 -13.09 -9.10
N GLU A 72 4.61 -13.67 -9.66
CA GLU A 72 4.99 -15.06 -9.40
C GLU A 72 5.30 -15.29 -7.92
N GLU A 73 6.12 -14.42 -7.33
CA GLU A 73 6.40 -14.43 -5.90
C GLU A 73 5.15 -14.25 -5.05
N ALA A 74 4.26 -13.31 -5.45
CA ALA A 74 3.02 -13.07 -4.74
C ALA A 74 2.11 -14.30 -4.69
N TYR A 75 1.90 -14.97 -5.82
CA TYR A 75 1.12 -16.20 -5.87
C TYR A 75 1.74 -17.30 -5.01
N LYS A 76 3.05 -17.50 -5.12
CA LYS A 76 3.78 -18.50 -4.32
C LYS A 76 3.66 -18.20 -2.82
N LEU A 77 3.75 -16.92 -2.44
CA LEU A 77 3.62 -16.52 -1.04
C LEU A 77 2.20 -16.79 -0.50
N VAL A 78 1.16 -16.52 -1.30
CA VAL A 78 -0.24 -16.83 -0.93
C VAL A 78 -0.44 -18.32 -0.69
N GLU A 79 0.12 -19.19 -1.54
CA GLU A 79 0.03 -20.64 -1.35
C GLU A 79 0.77 -21.08 -0.08
N LEU A 80 1.98 -20.57 0.15
CA LEU A 80 2.75 -20.87 1.37
C LEU A 80 2.02 -20.42 2.65
N ILE A 81 1.35 -19.27 2.64
CA ILE A 81 0.55 -18.79 3.77
C ILE A 81 -0.60 -19.77 4.07
N LYS A 82 -1.29 -20.25 3.01
CA LYS A 82 -2.37 -21.23 3.17
C LYS A 82 -1.84 -22.56 3.72
N GLU A 83 -0.72 -23.07 3.17
CA GLU A 83 -0.09 -24.30 3.62
C GLU A 83 0.37 -24.24 5.09
N ALA A 84 0.98 -23.11 5.48
CA ALA A 84 1.45 -22.90 6.85
C ALA A 84 0.30 -22.72 7.86
N GLY A 85 -0.90 -22.38 7.41
CA GLY A 85 -2.07 -22.15 8.27
C GLY A 85 -1.92 -20.96 9.22
N VAL A 86 -1.09 -19.98 8.85
CA VAL A 86 -0.80 -18.80 9.67
C VAL A 86 -1.59 -17.59 9.23
N LYS A 87 -1.61 -16.55 10.06
CA LYS A 87 -2.15 -15.25 9.71
C LYS A 87 -1.07 -14.43 9.01
N ALA A 88 -1.44 -13.84 7.88
CA ALA A 88 -0.61 -12.92 7.14
C ALA A 88 -1.41 -11.66 6.80
N GLN A 89 -0.79 -10.49 6.92
CA GLN A 89 -1.38 -9.21 6.59
C GLN A 89 -0.38 -8.35 5.82
N VAL A 90 -0.84 -7.75 4.74
CA VAL A 90 -0.05 -6.74 4.00
C VAL A 90 -0.35 -5.34 4.54
N GLY A 91 0.69 -4.53 4.67
CA GLY A 91 0.68 -3.19 5.27
C GLY A 91 0.03 -2.10 4.41
N HIS A 92 -1.22 -2.30 3.98
CA HIS A 92 -2.01 -1.25 3.32
C HIS A 92 -2.51 -0.21 4.34
N VAL A 93 -1.58 0.52 4.94
CA VAL A 93 -1.82 1.42 6.09
C VAL A 93 -2.72 2.62 5.78
N GLU A 94 -2.86 3.01 4.50
CA GLU A 94 -3.78 4.09 4.10
C GLU A 94 -5.25 3.75 4.41
N ARG A 95 -5.59 2.48 4.59
CA ARG A 95 -6.93 2.06 5.09
C ARG A 95 -7.23 2.57 6.50
N PHE A 96 -6.20 2.94 7.26
CA PHE A 96 -6.30 3.46 8.62
C PHE A 96 -6.04 4.97 8.70
N ASN A 97 -5.87 5.63 7.56
CA ASN A 97 -5.72 7.08 7.51
C ASN A 97 -7.01 7.75 8.04
N PRO A 98 -6.90 8.73 8.95
CA PRO A 98 -8.08 9.41 9.52
C PRO A 98 -9.05 9.97 8.49
N ALA A 99 -8.53 10.50 7.36
CA ALA A 99 -9.36 10.99 6.27
C ALA A 99 -10.22 9.89 5.65
N PHE A 100 -9.67 8.69 5.48
CA PHE A 100 -10.43 7.55 4.95
C PHE A 100 -11.39 6.96 5.98
N LEU A 101 -10.98 6.90 7.25
CA LEU A 101 -11.84 6.43 8.33
C LEU A 101 -13.07 7.33 8.53
N ALA A 102 -12.96 8.63 8.24
CA ALA A 102 -14.08 9.57 8.33
C ALA A 102 -15.27 9.23 7.39
N VAL A 103 -15.02 8.45 6.33
CA VAL A 103 -16.09 8.01 5.40
C VAL A 103 -16.48 6.54 5.59
N LYS A 104 -15.96 5.87 6.61
CA LYS A 104 -16.16 4.43 6.83
C LYS A 104 -17.66 4.04 6.91
N ASP A 105 -18.44 4.87 7.60
CA ASP A 105 -19.88 4.62 7.83
C ASP A 105 -20.76 5.36 6.81
N TYR A 106 -20.17 6.01 5.82
CA TYR A 106 -20.88 6.67 4.74
C TYR A 106 -21.25 5.64 3.66
N ALA A 107 -22.50 5.70 3.18
CA ALA A 107 -22.95 4.81 2.11
C ALA A 107 -22.23 5.15 0.81
N MET A 108 -21.27 4.32 0.42
CA MET A 108 -20.46 4.51 -0.78
C MET A 108 -21.08 3.75 -1.96
N ASN A 109 -21.35 4.49 -3.04
CA ASN A 109 -21.71 3.93 -4.34
C ASN A 109 -21.02 4.74 -5.45
N PRO A 110 -19.70 4.66 -5.55
CA PRO A 110 -18.93 5.44 -6.49
C PRO A 110 -19.32 5.14 -7.94
N MET A 111 -19.55 6.18 -8.71
CA MET A 111 -19.74 6.10 -10.18
C MET A 111 -18.44 6.47 -10.90
N PHE A 112 -17.72 7.47 -10.35
CA PHE A 112 -16.44 7.91 -10.87
C PHE A 112 -15.50 8.24 -9.71
N ILE A 113 -14.24 7.81 -9.82
CA ILE A 113 -13.18 8.10 -8.85
C ILE A 113 -11.99 8.71 -9.61
N GLU A 114 -11.41 9.75 -9.05
CA GLU A 114 -10.19 10.35 -9.55
C GLU A 114 -9.17 10.45 -8.43
N THR A 115 -7.97 9.89 -8.63
CA THR A 115 -6.90 9.95 -7.64
C THR A 115 -5.63 10.55 -8.21
N HIS A 116 -4.96 11.33 -7.36
CA HIS A 116 -3.64 11.87 -7.63
C HIS A 116 -2.72 11.60 -6.43
N ARG A 117 -1.68 10.83 -6.66
CA ARG A 117 -0.59 10.63 -5.70
C ARG A 117 0.71 11.12 -6.31
N LEU A 118 1.07 12.32 -5.92
CA LEU A 118 2.23 13.04 -6.44
C LEU A 118 3.25 13.19 -5.32
N ALA A 119 4.51 12.86 -5.59
CA ALA A 119 5.61 13.03 -4.66
C ALA A 119 6.79 13.74 -5.32
N GLN A 120 7.54 14.49 -4.53
CA GLN A 120 8.84 14.99 -4.95
C GLN A 120 9.81 13.83 -5.10
N PHE A 121 10.77 13.99 -6.02
CA PHE A 121 11.75 12.94 -6.25
C PHE A 121 12.57 12.61 -5.00
N ASN A 122 12.61 11.32 -4.67
CA ASN A 122 13.48 10.77 -3.64
C ASN A 122 14.21 9.56 -4.24
N PRO A 123 15.55 9.53 -4.19
CA PRO A 123 16.34 8.39 -4.70
C PRO A 123 16.02 7.07 -4.00
N ARG A 124 15.50 7.10 -2.77
CA ARG A 124 15.02 5.92 -2.07
C ARG A 124 13.67 5.49 -2.67
N GLY A 125 13.50 4.19 -2.94
CA GLY A 125 12.27 3.64 -3.51
C GLY A 125 12.24 3.64 -5.05
N THR A 126 13.38 3.82 -5.71
CA THR A 126 13.51 3.67 -7.17
C THR A 126 13.78 2.23 -7.61
N ASP A 127 13.90 1.31 -6.67
CA ASP A 127 14.04 -0.13 -6.85
C ASP A 127 12.78 -0.80 -7.46
N VAL A 128 11.62 -0.15 -7.34
CA VAL A 128 10.37 -0.58 -7.97
C VAL A 128 9.73 0.56 -8.75
N SER A 129 8.76 0.24 -9.63
CA SER A 129 8.02 1.24 -10.38
C SER A 129 7.15 2.11 -9.47
N VAL A 130 6.79 3.32 -9.94
CA VAL A 130 5.86 4.22 -9.24
C VAL A 130 4.49 3.57 -8.97
N VAL A 131 4.15 2.54 -9.74
CA VAL A 131 2.91 1.76 -9.53
C VAL A 131 2.99 1.00 -8.21
N LEU A 132 4.08 0.26 -7.98
CA LEU A 132 4.29 -0.52 -6.77
C LEU A 132 4.69 0.33 -5.57
N ASP A 133 5.35 1.47 -5.79
CA ASP A 133 5.73 2.37 -4.70
C ASP A 133 4.56 3.26 -4.24
N LEU A 134 3.90 3.95 -5.16
CA LEU A 134 2.90 4.99 -4.85
C LEU A 134 1.48 4.60 -5.24
N MET A 135 1.23 4.21 -6.50
CA MET A 135 -0.12 3.99 -7.01
C MET A 135 -0.86 2.86 -6.28
N ILE A 136 -0.15 1.88 -5.77
CA ILE A 136 -0.70 0.72 -5.04
C ILE A 136 -1.60 1.13 -3.86
N HIS A 137 -1.29 2.23 -3.20
CA HIS A 137 -2.12 2.75 -2.10
C HIS A 137 -3.50 3.17 -2.58
N ASP A 138 -3.56 3.88 -3.73
CA ASP A 138 -4.82 4.36 -4.30
C ASP A 138 -5.60 3.22 -4.94
N ILE A 139 -4.91 2.27 -5.59
CA ILE A 139 -5.53 1.05 -6.12
C ILE A 139 -6.23 0.29 -4.98
N ASP A 140 -5.56 0.09 -3.85
CA ASP A 140 -6.11 -0.60 -2.69
C ASP A 140 -7.38 0.08 -2.14
N ILE A 141 -7.34 1.41 -2.00
CA ILE A 141 -8.49 2.21 -1.56
C ILE A 141 -9.65 2.12 -2.56
N ILE A 142 -9.37 2.23 -3.87
CA ILE A 142 -10.37 2.15 -4.94
C ILE A 142 -11.06 0.78 -4.94
N LEU A 143 -10.29 -0.31 -4.89
CA LEU A 143 -10.85 -1.66 -4.85
C LEU A 143 -11.76 -1.85 -3.63
N LYS A 144 -11.37 -1.30 -2.47
CA LYS A 144 -12.19 -1.34 -1.25
C LYS A 144 -13.46 -0.50 -1.37
N LEU A 145 -13.40 0.68 -1.98
CA LEU A 145 -14.55 1.58 -2.14
C LEU A 145 -15.58 1.06 -3.14
N VAL A 146 -15.12 0.52 -4.28
CA VAL A 146 -16.01 0.04 -5.34
C VAL A 146 -16.59 -1.33 -4.99
N GLY A 147 -15.78 -2.25 -4.43
CA GLY A 147 -16.22 -3.58 -3.98
C GLY A 147 -16.72 -4.51 -5.10
N HIS A 148 -16.36 -4.25 -6.34
CA HIS A 148 -16.73 -5.03 -7.52
C HIS A 148 -15.50 -5.42 -8.33
N ASP A 149 -15.63 -6.46 -9.17
CA ASP A 149 -14.55 -6.93 -10.02
C ASP A 149 -14.16 -5.91 -11.08
N VAL A 150 -12.88 -5.90 -11.39
CA VAL A 150 -12.31 -5.09 -12.48
C VAL A 150 -12.68 -5.73 -13.81
N LYS A 151 -13.20 -4.93 -14.75
CA LYS A 151 -13.60 -5.34 -16.09
C LYS A 151 -12.50 -5.07 -17.11
N HIS A 152 -11.96 -3.85 -17.10
CA HIS A 152 -10.89 -3.43 -18.02
C HIS A 152 -9.91 -2.49 -17.32
N ILE A 153 -8.65 -2.54 -17.76
CA ILE A 153 -7.59 -1.61 -17.36
C ILE A 153 -6.91 -1.08 -18.62
N HIS A 154 -6.83 0.26 -18.72
CA HIS A 154 -5.98 0.95 -19.67
C HIS A 154 -4.94 1.73 -18.88
N ALA A 155 -3.66 1.42 -19.07
CA ALA A 155 -2.60 2.05 -18.31
C ALA A 155 -1.43 2.45 -19.19
N SER A 156 -0.73 3.50 -18.77
CA SER A 156 0.53 3.95 -19.33
C SER A 156 1.49 4.34 -18.22
N GLY A 157 2.79 4.16 -18.48
CA GLY A 157 3.84 4.59 -17.56
C GLY A 157 5.07 5.01 -18.34
N VAL A 158 5.78 6.02 -17.83
CA VAL A 158 6.93 6.60 -18.50
C VAL A 158 8.11 6.68 -17.54
N PRO A 159 9.28 6.09 -17.88
CA PRO A 159 10.53 6.33 -17.20
C PRO A 159 11.08 7.70 -17.63
N ILE A 160 11.49 8.53 -16.68
CA ILE A 160 12.03 9.87 -16.96
C ILE A 160 13.39 10.06 -16.31
N ILE A 161 13.55 9.62 -15.05
CA ILE A 161 14.79 9.75 -14.27
C ILE A 161 15.37 8.37 -13.96
N SER A 162 14.53 7.36 -13.76
CA SER A 162 14.93 5.99 -13.45
C SER A 162 14.63 5.03 -14.61
N ASP A 163 15.10 3.78 -14.50
CA ASP A 163 14.88 2.73 -15.50
C ASP A 163 13.45 2.15 -15.46
N SER A 164 12.68 2.45 -14.42
CA SER A 164 11.28 2.05 -14.27
C SER A 164 10.34 3.26 -14.35
N PRO A 165 9.03 3.08 -14.59
CA PRO A 165 8.11 4.22 -14.66
C PRO A 165 8.18 5.12 -13.42
N ASP A 166 8.43 6.42 -13.65
CA ASP A 166 8.46 7.49 -12.65
C ASP A 166 7.12 8.23 -12.57
N ILE A 167 6.34 8.16 -13.64
CA ILE A 167 4.95 8.61 -13.72
C ILE A 167 4.11 7.52 -14.37
N ALA A 168 2.92 7.29 -13.85
CA ALA A 168 1.96 6.35 -14.41
C ALA A 168 0.53 6.88 -14.28
N ASN A 169 -0.29 6.53 -15.27
CA ASN A 169 -1.72 6.78 -15.28
C ASN A 169 -2.44 5.47 -15.62
N ALA A 170 -3.53 5.20 -14.92
CA ALA A 170 -4.39 4.06 -15.20
C ALA A 170 -5.86 4.48 -15.16
N ARG A 171 -6.64 3.97 -16.13
CA ARG A 171 -8.10 3.98 -16.12
C ARG A 171 -8.58 2.56 -15.83
N ILE A 172 -9.33 2.39 -14.76
CA ILE A 172 -9.87 1.11 -14.29
C ILE A 172 -11.38 1.17 -14.43
N GLU A 173 -11.95 0.22 -15.16
CA GLU A 173 -13.39 0.06 -15.35
C GLU A 173 -13.88 -1.19 -14.62
N PHE A 174 -14.97 -1.05 -13.87
CA PHE A 174 -15.54 -2.13 -13.06
C PHE A 174 -16.80 -2.71 -13.69
N VAL A 175 -17.14 -3.94 -13.31
CA VAL A 175 -18.31 -4.65 -13.87
C VAL A 175 -19.65 -3.95 -13.54
N ASN A 176 -19.72 -3.18 -12.45
CA ASN A 176 -20.89 -2.38 -12.08
C ASN A 176 -20.98 -1.04 -12.83
N GLY A 177 -20.05 -0.76 -13.75
CA GLY A 177 -20.00 0.48 -14.53
C GLY A 177 -19.23 1.63 -13.86
N ALA A 178 -18.77 1.47 -12.63
CA ALA A 178 -17.90 2.46 -11.99
C ALA A 178 -16.55 2.56 -12.75
N VAL A 179 -15.97 3.75 -12.70
CA VAL A 179 -14.69 4.05 -13.35
C VAL A 179 -13.77 4.78 -12.38
N ALA A 180 -12.49 4.41 -12.37
CA ALA A 180 -11.46 5.12 -11.65
C ALA A 180 -10.32 5.56 -12.58
N ASN A 181 -9.93 6.83 -12.48
CA ASN A 181 -8.69 7.36 -13.06
C ASN A 181 -7.66 7.54 -11.96
N VAL A 182 -6.50 6.92 -12.14
CA VAL A 182 -5.44 6.87 -11.12
C VAL A 182 -4.17 7.45 -11.71
N THR A 183 -3.62 8.49 -11.08
CA THR A 183 -2.34 9.08 -11.48
C THR A 183 -1.37 9.06 -10.32
N ALA A 184 -0.18 8.51 -10.57
CA ALA A 184 0.93 8.54 -9.62
C ALA A 184 2.19 9.09 -10.28
N SER A 185 2.93 9.93 -9.55
CA SER A 185 4.20 10.48 -9.99
C SER A 185 5.14 10.65 -8.79
N ARG A 186 6.39 10.24 -8.95
CA ARG A 186 7.45 10.48 -7.96
C ARG A 186 8.43 11.57 -8.36
N ILE A 187 8.07 12.37 -9.39
CA ILE A 187 8.90 13.45 -9.95
C ILE A 187 8.14 14.79 -10.01
N SER A 188 7.20 14.99 -9.09
CA SER A 188 6.36 16.19 -9.05
C SER A 188 6.98 17.28 -8.18
N MET A 189 6.62 18.53 -8.44
CA MET A 189 7.13 19.70 -7.69
C MET A 189 6.53 19.78 -6.27
N LYS A 190 5.35 19.19 -6.05
CA LYS A 190 4.64 19.20 -4.76
C LYS A 190 4.09 17.84 -4.45
N ASN A 191 4.02 17.52 -3.16
CA ASN A 191 3.32 16.33 -2.69
C ASN A 191 1.80 16.55 -2.77
N MET A 192 1.07 15.52 -3.19
CA MET A 192 -0.38 15.45 -3.18
C MET A 192 -0.82 14.01 -2.99
N ARG A 193 -1.82 13.78 -2.15
CA ARG A 193 -2.44 12.46 -1.95
C ARG A 193 -3.94 12.65 -1.84
N LYS A 194 -4.60 12.78 -2.99
CA LYS A 194 -6.00 13.19 -3.04
C LYS A 194 -6.86 12.23 -3.85
N THR A 195 -8.00 11.84 -3.28
CA THR A 195 -9.03 11.03 -3.93
C THR A 195 -10.33 11.82 -3.99
N ARG A 196 -10.94 11.91 -5.17
CA ARG A 196 -12.24 12.52 -5.41
C ARG A 196 -13.21 11.44 -5.87
N ILE A 197 -14.36 11.37 -5.21
CA ILE A 197 -15.38 10.36 -5.45
C ILE A 197 -16.66 11.08 -5.86
N PHE A 198 -17.21 10.67 -6.99
CA PHE A 198 -18.44 11.18 -7.55
C PHE A 198 -19.49 10.07 -7.49
N GLN A 199 -20.60 10.33 -6.84
CA GLN A 199 -21.77 9.46 -6.81
C GLN A 199 -23.04 10.29 -7.01
N ARG A 200 -24.18 9.64 -7.15
CA ARG A 200 -25.43 10.31 -7.60
C ARG A 200 -25.82 11.51 -6.74
N ASP A 201 -25.62 11.42 -5.45
CA ASP A 201 -26.13 12.38 -4.45
C ASP A 201 -25.03 13.17 -3.76
N SER A 202 -23.76 12.88 -4.06
CA SER A 202 -22.67 13.55 -3.37
C SER A 202 -21.34 13.53 -4.14
N TYR A 203 -20.55 14.53 -3.81
CA TYR A 203 -19.13 14.62 -4.15
C TYR A 203 -18.33 14.53 -2.84
N ILE A 204 -17.33 13.64 -2.82
CA ILE A 204 -16.49 13.41 -1.64
C ILE A 204 -15.03 13.66 -2.05
N SER A 205 -14.34 14.49 -1.31
CA SER A 205 -12.91 14.76 -1.47
C SER A 205 -12.16 14.31 -0.24
N ILE A 206 -11.25 13.34 -0.41
CA ILE A 206 -10.39 12.80 0.64
C ILE A 206 -8.97 13.27 0.37
N ASP A 207 -8.37 14.01 1.30
CA ASP A 207 -6.98 14.40 1.28
C ASP A 207 -6.21 13.59 2.34
N PHE A 208 -5.46 12.59 1.89
CA PHE A 208 -4.70 11.70 2.77
C PHE A 208 -3.46 12.37 3.37
N LEU A 209 -2.95 13.42 2.71
CA LEU A 209 -1.79 14.16 3.19
C LEU A 209 -2.18 15.08 4.34
N GLU A 210 -3.24 15.87 4.14
CA GLU A 210 -3.77 16.79 5.15
C GLU A 210 -4.68 16.10 6.18
N LYS A 211 -5.04 14.83 5.95
CA LYS A 211 -5.95 14.02 6.78
C LYS A 211 -7.34 14.62 6.90
N GLU A 212 -7.83 15.21 5.81
CA GLU A 212 -9.12 15.89 5.74
C GLU A 212 -10.07 15.21 4.76
N THR A 213 -11.38 15.25 5.08
CA THR A 213 -12.43 14.78 4.19
C THR A 213 -13.56 15.79 4.13
N GLN A 214 -13.97 16.10 2.91
CA GLN A 214 -15.08 17.00 2.62
C GLN A 214 -16.16 16.25 1.85
N ILE A 215 -17.42 16.37 2.29
CA ILE A 215 -18.58 15.75 1.67
C ILE A 215 -19.55 16.85 1.28
N PHE A 216 -19.84 16.95 -0.03
CA PHE A 216 -20.85 17.87 -0.58
C PHE A 216 -22.03 17.03 -1.04
N LYS A 217 -23.21 17.26 -0.45
CA LYS A 217 -24.46 16.58 -0.81
C LYS A 217 -25.28 17.45 -1.74
N LEU A 218 -25.94 16.80 -2.69
CA LEU A 218 -27.00 17.43 -3.49
C LEU A 218 -28.32 17.26 -2.73
N TYR A 219 -28.95 18.37 -2.45
CA TYR A 219 -30.32 18.40 -1.92
C TYR A 219 -31.26 18.81 -3.05
N ASN A 220 -32.28 18.02 -3.32
CA ASN A 220 -33.39 18.48 -4.16
C ASN A 220 -34.29 19.37 -3.30
N GLU A 221 -34.59 20.57 -3.76
CA GLU A 221 -35.47 21.54 -3.05
C GLU A 221 -36.92 21.06 -2.92
N ASP A 222 -37.26 19.94 -3.57
CA ASP A 222 -38.65 19.36 -3.58
C ASP A 222 -38.86 18.23 -2.56
N GLN A 223 -38.04 18.11 -1.51
CA GLN A 223 -38.28 17.16 -0.40
C GLN A 223 -38.31 17.83 0.96
#